data_71ba424eb057502acf75ba5b16b5b9ac
#
_entry.id   71ba424eb057502acf75ba5b16b5b9ac
#
_cell.length_a   1.000
_cell.length_b   1.000
_cell.length_c   1.000
_cell.angle_alpha   90.00
_cell.angle_beta   90.00
_cell.angle_gamma   90.00
#
_symmetry.space_group_name_H-M   'P 1'
#
loop_
_entity.id
_entity.type
_entity.pdbx_description
1 polymer ?
#
loop_
_entity_poly.entity_id
_entity_poly.type
_entity_poly.pdbx_seq_one_letter_code
_entity_poly.pdbx_strand_id
1 'polypeptide(L)'
;LIATTARPLATVGEFQFMEVKDVNNAGAFLEWGIMKDLLVPFKEQKMPMREGKWYLVYVRLDHVTGRIMASARIEKFLNNTPIDYEQNQEVQLLVADETDLGYKVIINNQHWGLIYYNEVFQRLEKGEHLKGYIKEVREDDKIDVSLTPQGYQKVEGIAGVILEAMKTQGGYIPVHDKSDPDVIYS
;
A
#
# COMPACT_ATOMS: atom_id res chain seq x y z
N LEU A 1 -30.54 10.81 9.20
CA LEU A 1 -29.34 10.40 9.92
C LEU A 1 -29.54 8.95 10.38
N ILE A 2 -28.71 8.02 9.88
CA ILE A 2 -28.68 6.64 10.37
C ILE A 2 -27.46 6.54 11.27
N ALA A 3 -27.67 6.34 12.57
CA ALA A 3 -26.60 6.03 13.50
C ALA A 3 -26.35 4.51 13.44
N THR A 4 -25.12 4.10 13.24
CA THR A 4 -24.71 2.69 13.27
C THR A 4 -23.45 2.53 14.11
N THR A 5 -23.33 1.41 14.79
CA THR A 5 -22.10 0.98 15.48
C THR A 5 -21.17 0.18 14.54
N ALA A 6 -21.68 -0.21 13.38
CA ALA A 6 -20.87 -0.89 12.36
C ALA A 6 -19.85 0.09 11.75
N ARG A 7 -18.64 -0.39 11.54
CA ARG A 7 -17.58 0.39 10.87
C ARG A 7 -17.62 0.09 9.37
N PRO A 8 -17.65 1.12 8.52
CA PRO A 8 -17.52 0.92 7.08
C PRO A 8 -16.11 0.41 6.74
N LEU A 9 -15.99 -0.30 5.61
CA LEU A 9 -14.69 -0.79 5.10
C LEU A 9 -13.75 0.35 4.71
N ALA A 10 -14.30 1.51 4.33
CA ALA A 10 -13.56 2.74 4.08
C ALA A 10 -14.45 3.96 4.36
N THR A 11 -13.84 5.09 4.72
CA THR A 11 -14.49 6.38 4.90
C THR A 11 -14.29 7.29 3.70
N VAL A 12 -14.94 8.46 3.71
CA VAL A 12 -14.77 9.46 2.64
C VAL A 12 -13.31 9.91 2.60
N GLY A 13 -12.69 9.86 1.41
CA GLY A 13 -11.28 10.17 1.20
C GLY A 13 -10.36 8.95 1.13
N GLU A 14 -10.90 7.75 1.29
CA GLU A 14 -10.11 6.51 1.30
C GLU A 14 -10.38 5.65 0.07
N PHE A 15 -9.37 4.85 -0.28
CA PHE A 15 -9.45 3.82 -1.31
C PHE A 15 -9.63 2.46 -0.66
N GLN A 16 -10.45 1.61 -1.29
CA GLN A 16 -10.66 0.24 -0.84
C GLN A 16 -11.10 -0.66 -1.98
N PHE A 17 -10.70 -1.94 -1.93
CA PHE A 17 -11.35 -2.98 -2.73
C PHE A 17 -12.66 -3.39 -2.08
N MET A 18 -13.73 -3.36 -2.88
CA MET A 18 -15.07 -3.73 -2.43
C MET A 18 -15.72 -4.66 -3.44
N GLU A 19 -16.53 -5.58 -2.93
CA GLU A 19 -17.31 -6.52 -3.73
C GLU A 19 -18.60 -5.86 -4.23
N VAL A 20 -18.96 -6.10 -5.49
CA VAL A 20 -20.26 -5.70 -6.05
C VAL A 20 -21.33 -6.71 -5.60
N LYS A 21 -22.33 -6.23 -4.86
CA LYS A 21 -23.48 -6.99 -4.38
C LYS A 21 -24.62 -7.03 -5.39
N ASP A 22 -24.87 -5.89 -6.05
CA ASP A 22 -26.00 -5.72 -6.97
C ASP A 22 -25.65 -4.70 -8.05
N VAL A 23 -26.27 -4.85 -9.22
CA VAL A 23 -26.17 -3.88 -10.32
C VAL A 23 -27.57 -3.60 -10.85
N ASN A 24 -27.96 -2.32 -10.84
CA ASN A 24 -29.26 -1.89 -11.34
C ASN A 24 -29.17 -0.60 -12.17
N ASN A 25 -30.32 0.04 -12.44
CA ASN A 25 -30.40 1.24 -13.30
C ASN A 25 -29.61 2.46 -12.78
N ALA A 26 -29.27 2.51 -11.48
CA ALA A 26 -28.49 3.61 -10.89
C ALA A 26 -26.98 3.37 -10.99
N GLY A 27 -26.54 2.13 -11.06
CA GLY A 27 -25.14 1.74 -11.07
C GLY A 27 -24.88 0.44 -10.35
N ALA A 28 -23.67 0.25 -9.85
CA ALA A 28 -23.27 -0.89 -9.03
C ALA A 28 -23.34 -0.52 -7.55
N PHE A 29 -23.74 -1.47 -6.72
CA PHE A 29 -23.82 -1.36 -5.26
C PHE A 29 -22.78 -2.26 -4.66
N LEU A 30 -21.92 -1.68 -3.80
CA LEU A 30 -20.78 -2.36 -3.19
C LEU A 30 -21.05 -2.69 -1.74
N GLU A 31 -20.57 -3.84 -1.28
CA GLU A 31 -20.50 -4.17 0.14
C GLU A 31 -19.58 -3.16 0.85
N TRP A 32 -20.17 -2.36 1.75
CA TRP A 32 -19.44 -1.31 2.44
C TRP A 32 -19.15 -1.61 3.91
N GLY A 33 -19.58 -2.79 4.38
CA GLY A 33 -19.44 -3.19 5.80
C GLY A 33 -20.49 -2.59 6.73
N ILE A 34 -21.48 -1.87 6.20
CA ILE A 34 -22.63 -1.32 6.94
C ILE A 34 -23.92 -1.72 6.23
N MET A 35 -25.08 -1.52 6.89
CA MET A 35 -26.39 -1.95 6.38
C MET A 35 -26.74 -1.41 4.98
N LYS A 36 -26.14 -0.30 4.57
CA LYS A 36 -26.41 0.33 3.28
C LYS A 36 -25.23 0.19 2.34
N ASP A 37 -25.48 -0.44 1.19
CA ASP A 37 -24.46 -0.60 0.15
C ASP A 37 -24.05 0.75 -0.45
N LEU A 38 -22.80 0.83 -0.92
CA LEU A 38 -22.19 2.03 -1.49
C LEU A 38 -22.40 2.06 -3.00
N LEU A 39 -23.05 3.11 -3.50
CA LEU A 39 -23.32 3.27 -4.93
C LEU A 39 -22.09 3.71 -5.71
N VAL A 40 -21.80 3.04 -6.82
CA VAL A 40 -20.93 3.52 -7.92
C VAL A 40 -21.79 3.80 -9.14
N PRO A 41 -22.15 5.07 -9.42
CA PRO A 41 -22.91 5.43 -10.61
C PRO A 41 -22.18 5.01 -11.89
N PHE A 42 -22.90 4.74 -12.98
CA PHE A 42 -22.29 4.32 -14.25
C PHE A 42 -21.20 5.30 -14.76
N LYS A 43 -21.41 6.61 -14.60
CA LYS A 43 -20.43 7.64 -14.96
C LYS A 43 -19.10 7.56 -14.18
N GLU A 44 -19.14 6.96 -12.98
CA GLU A 44 -17.99 6.77 -12.11
C GLU A 44 -17.34 5.38 -12.27
N GLN A 45 -17.87 4.54 -13.14
CA GLN A 45 -17.27 3.24 -13.49
C GLN A 45 -16.25 3.43 -14.63
N LYS A 46 -15.11 2.77 -14.55
CA LYS A 46 -14.10 2.72 -15.63
C LYS A 46 -14.50 1.72 -16.71
N MET A 47 -15.13 0.64 -16.28
CA MET A 47 -15.76 -0.40 -17.09
C MET A 47 -17.03 -0.88 -16.39
N PRO A 48 -17.99 -1.50 -17.12
CA PRO A 48 -19.18 -2.06 -16.48
C PRO A 48 -18.82 -3.01 -15.35
N MET A 49 -19.29 -2.71 -14.15
CA MET A 49 -19.08 -3.55 -12.98
C MET A 49 -20.04 -4.76 -13.01
N ARG A 50 -19.62 -5.87 -12.43
CA ARG A 50 -20.38 -7.14 -12.39
C ARG A 50 -20.49 -7.62 -10.95
N GLU A 51 -21.63 -8.19 -10.60
CA GLU A 51 -21.89 -8.82 -9.31
C GLU A 51 -20.85 -9.91 -8.97
N GLY A 52 -20.48 -10.00 -7.69
CA GLY A 52 -19.49 -10.92 -7.17
C GLY A 52 -18.03 -10.60 -7.56
N LYS A 53 -17.79 -9.47 -8.22
CA LYS A 53 -16.43 -9.03 -8.57
C LYS A 53 -15.98 -7.89 -7.66
N TRP A 54 -14.67 -7.89 -7.39
CA TRP A 54 -14.01 -6.89 -6.55
C TRP A 54 -13.39 -5.78 -7.40
N TYR A 55 -13.60 -4.54 -6.96
CA TYR A 55 -13.06 -3.36 -7.64
C TYR A 55 -12.44 -2.40 -6.64
N LEU A 56 -11.30 -1.84 -7.02
CA LEU A 56 -10.70 -0.73 -6.28
C LEU A 56 -11.49 0.53 -6.54
N VAL A 57 -11.97 1.16 -5.47
CA VAL A 57 -12.80 2.37 -5.53
C VAL A 57 -12.33 3.41 -4.53
N TYR A 58 -12.63 4.66 -4.82
CA TYR A 58 -12.45 5.80 -3.93
C TYR A 58 -13.80 6.23 -3.36
N VAL A 59 -13.90 6.33 -2.04
CA VAL A 59 -15.10 6.78 -1.35
C VAL A 59 -15.15 8.30 -1.31
N ARG A 60 -16.21 8.90 -1.82
CA ARG A 60 -16.36 10.35 -1.92
C ARG A 60 -17.75 10.85 -1.54
N LEU A 61 -17.83 12.13 -1.20
CA LEU A 61 -19.09 12.84 -1.08
C LEU A 61 -19.49 13.39 -2.45
N ASP A 62 -20.72 13.14 -2.87
CA ASP A 62 -21.31 13.85 -3.99
C ASP A 62 -21.81 15.24 -3.53
N HIS A 63 -21.13 16.27 -3.98
CA HIS A 63 -21.43 17.65 -3.57
C HIS A 63 -22.81 18.16 -4.03
N VAL A 64 -23.39 17.52 -5.04
CA VAL A 64 -24.71 17.89 -5.56
C VAL A 64 -25.83 17.32 -4.71
N THR A 65 -25.72 16.05 -4.34
CA THR A 65 -26.76 15.33 -3.60
C THR A 65 -26.48 15.21 -2.10
N GLY A 66 -25.26 15.54 -1.65
CA GLY A 66 -24.81 15.34 -0.28
C GLY A 66 -24.70 13.87 0.13
N ARG A 67 -24.72 12.93 -0.82
CA ARG A 67 -24.64 11.48 -0.54
C ARG A 67 -23.23 10.97 -0.68
N ILE A 68 -22.89 9.99 0.14
CA ILE A 68 -21.64 9.24 -0.02
C ILE A 68 -21.82 8.26 -1.18
N MET A 69 -20.83 8.24 -2.08
CA MET A 69 -20.75 7.36 -3.23
C MET A 69 -19.31 6.92 -3.45
N ALA A 70 -19.08 5.96 -4.35
CA ALA A 70 -17.74 5.57 -4.75
C ALA A 70 -17.48 5.83 -6.24
N SER A 71 -16.22 5.92 -6.60
CA SER A 71 -15.73 6.05 -7.96
C SER A 71 -14.64 5.01 -8.23
N ALA A 72 -14.79 4.27 -9.34
CA ALA A 72 -13.72 3.39 -9.85
C ALA A 72 -12.73 4.13 -10.78
N ARG A 73 -12.96 5.42 -11.03
CA ARG A 73 -12.04 6.30 -11.78
C ARG A 73 -11.00 6.90 -10.83
N ILE A 74 -10.28 6.04 -10.13
CA ILE A 74 -9.41 6.37 -9.00
C ILE A 74 -8.28 7.33 -9.37
N GLU A 75 -7.85 7.34 -10.64
CA GLU A 75 -6.77 8.20 -11.12
C GLU A 75 -7.06 9.70 -10.92
N LYS A 76 -8.34 10.08 -10.83
CA LYS A 76 -8.76 11.48 -10.59
C LYS A 76 -8.49 11.96 -9.18
N PHE A 77 -8.25 11.05 -8.24
CA PHE A 77 -8.13 11.33 -6.81
C PHE A 77 -6.72 11.07 -6.28
N LEU A 78 -5.79 10.71 -7.16
CA LEU A 78 -4.38 10.45 -6.84
C LEU A 78 -3.48 11.48 -7.49
N ASN A 79 -2.33 11.74 -6.86
CA ASN A 79 -1.31 12.71 -7.29
C ASN A 79 -1.87 14.15 -7.44
N ASN A 80 -2.86 14.51 -6.63
CA ASN A 80 -3.47 15.84 -6.64
C ASN A 80 -2.87 16.79 -5.59
N THR A 81 -1.98 16.28 -4.75
CA THR A 81 -1.26 17.03 -3.72
C THR A 81 0.22 17.03 -4.05
N PRO A 82 0.98 18.07 -3.63
CA PRO A 82 2.44 18.04 -3.76
C PRO A 82 3.03 16.82 -3.07
N ILE A 83 4.09 16.26 -3.66
CA ILE A 83 4.84 15.16 -3.07
C ILE A 83 5.78 15.77 -2.03
N ASP A 84 5.52 15.51 -0.75
CA ASP A 84 6.29 15.97 0.39
C ASP A 84 6.59 14.78 1.30
N TYR A 85 7.44 13.88 0.81
CA TYR A 85 7.89 12.70 1.55
C TYR A 85 9.40 12.74 1.74
N GLU A 86 9.81 12.40 2.95
CA GLU A 86 11.23 12.19 3.29
C GLU A 86 11.62 10.72 3.09
N GLN A 87 12.90 10.49 2.77
CA GLN A 87 13.44 9.14 2.68
C GLN A 87 13.33 8.43 4.03
N ASN A 88 12.94 7.15 4.03
CA ASN A 88 12.63 6.34 5.21
C ASN A 88 11.38 6.79 6.00
N GLN A 89 10.60 7.73 5.51
CA GLN A 89 9.32 8.07 6.13
C GLN A 89 8.38 6.87 6.12
N GLU A 90 7.81 6.51 7.27
CA GLU A 90 6.77 5.47 7.38
C GLU A 90 5.48 5.97 6.75
N VAL A 91 4.85 5.13 5.92
CA VAL A 91 3.62 5.43 5.21
C VAL A 91 2.68 4.23 5.21
N GLN A 92 1.38 4.50 5.06
CA GLN A 92 0.38 3.47 4.84
C GLN A 92 0.27 3.16 3.34
N LEU A 93 0.21 1.89 3.02
CA LEU A 93 0.15 1.40 1.65
C LEU A 93 -1.10 0.57 1.44
N LEU A 94 -1.73 0.73 0.27
CA LEU A 94 -2.76 -0.16 -0.24
C LEU A 94 -2.26 -0.77 -1.56
N VAL A 95 -2.15 -2.07 -1.63
CA VAL A 95 -1.75 -2.78 -2.86
C VAL A 95 -2.89 -2.68 -3.88
N ALA A 96 -2.64 -1.96 -4.96
CA ALA A 96 -3.64 -1.67 -5.98
C ALA A 96 -3.59 -2.64 -7.17
N ASP A 97 -2.41 -2.93 -7.66
CA ASP A 97 -2.20 -3.79 -8.83
C ASP A 97 -0.80 -4.41 -8.84
N GLU A 98 -0.63 -5.41 -9.68
CA GLU A 98 0.65 -6.05 -9.98
C GLU A 98 1.10 -5.64 -11.38
N THR A 99 2.38 -5.30 -11.53
CA THR A 99 3.01 -4.87 -12.79
C THR A 99 4.24 -5.74 -13.08
N ASP A 100 4.83 -5.61 -14.25
CA ASP A 100 6.06 -6.35 -14.62
C ASP A 100 7.26 -6.01 -13.72
N LEU A 101 7.26 -4.85 -13.06
CA LEU A 101 8.36 -4.39 -12.21
C LEU A 101 8.14 -4.67 -10.72
N GLY A 102 6.89 -4.86 -10.29
CA GLY A 102 6.53 -4.99 -8.89
C GLY A 102 5.07 -4.64 -8.62
N TYR A 103 4.78 -4.29 -7.39
CA TYR A 103 3.44 -3.95 -6.92
C TYR A 103 3.19 -2.45 -6.98
N LYS A 104 2.12 -2.07 -7.69
CA LYS A 104 1.63 -0.70 -7.70
C LYS A 104 0.80 -0.47 -6.44
N VAL A 105 1.15 0.53 -5.65
CA VAL A 105 0.51 0.82 -4.37
C VAL A 105 -0.02 2.25 -4.31
N ILE A 106 -1.00 2.47 -3.43
CA ILE A 106 -1.47 3.80 -3.05
C ILE A 106 -0.86 4.15 -1.71
N ILE A 107 -0.18 5.29 -1.65
CA ILE A 107 0.50 5.82 -0.46
C ILE A 107 -0.41 6.83 0.22
N ASN A 108 -0.73 6.61 1.51
CA ASN A 108 -1.50 7.52 2.37
C ASN A 108 -2.81 8.03 1.73
N ASN A 109 -3.45 7.25 0.85
CA ASN A 109 -4.62 7.66 0.05
C ASN A 109 -4.40 8.91 -0.82
N GLN A 110 -3.16 9.22 -1.22
CA GLN A 110 -2.82 10.46 -1.94
C GLN A 110 -2.00 10.23 -3.20
N HIS A 111 -1.01 9.34 -3.18
CA HIS A 111 -0.06 9.20 -4.27
C HIS A 111 0.09 7.76 -4.73
N TRP A 112 0.49 7.61 -6.00
CA TRP A 112 0.95 6.32 -6.51
C TRP A 112 2.38 6.03 -6.06
N GLY A 113 2.67 4.77 -5.74
CA GLY A 113 4.01 4.27 -5.49
C GLY A 113 4.24 2.91 -6.14
N LEU A 114 5.49 2.49 -6.17
CA LEU A 114 5.93 1.20 -6.67
C LEU A 114 6.81 0.49 -5.64
N ILE A 115 6.47 -0.75 -5.32
CA ILE A 115 7.33 -1.66 -4.56
C ILE A 115 7.90 -2.67 -5.57
N TYR A 116 9.21 -2.71 -5.74
CA TYR A 116 9.85 -3.66 -6.65
C TYR A 116 9.80 -5.09 -6.09
N TYR A 117 9.77 -6.09 -6.97
CA TYR A 117 9.77 -7.50 -6.56
C TYR A 117 10.96 -7.89 -5.67
N ASN A 118 12.14 -7.30 -5.89
CA ASN A 118 13.32 -7.54 -5.06
C ASN A 118 13.25 -6.94 -3.64
N GLU A 119 12.27 -6.09 -3.37
CA GLU A 119 12.00 -5.52 -2.05
C GLU A 119 10.96 -6.34 -1.25
N VAL A 120 10.43 -7.40 -1.85
CA VAL A 120 9.31 -8.18 -1.30
C VAL A 120 9.71 -9.64 -1.13
N PHE A 121 9.65 -10.14 0.10
CA PHE A 121 9.99 -11.54 0.41
C PHE A 121 8.78 -12.49 0.32
N GLN A 122 7.57 -11.95 0.23
CA GLN A 122 6.33 -12.71 0.11
C GLN A 122 5.41 -12.06 -0.91
N ARG A 123 4.55 -12.85 -1.53
CA ARG A 123 3.56 -12.34 -2.48
C ARG A 123 2.56 -11.44 -1.75
N LEU A 124 2.33 -10.24 -2.28
CA LEU A 124 1.31 -9.31 -1.80
C LEU A 124 0.01 -9.52 -2.59
N GLU A 125 -1.11 -9.36 -1.90
CA GLU A 125 -2.43 -9.48 -2.53
C GLU A 125 -3.05 -8.10 -2.80
N LYS A 126 -3.84 -8.02 -3.90
CA LYS A 126 -4.60 -6.79 -4.20
C LYS A 126 -5.60 -6.50 -3.09
N GLY A 127 -5.62 -5.27 -2.62
CA GLY A 127 -6.44 -4.84 -1.49
C GLY A 127 -5.78 -5.00 -0.13
N GLU A 128 -4.58 -5.54 -0.07
CA GLU A 128 -3.83 -5.65 1.17
C GLU A 128 -3.37 -4.27 1.66
N HIS A 129 -3.60 -4.00 2.95
CA HIS A 129 -3.12 -2.82 3.65
C HIS A 129 -1.87 -3.17 4.45
N LEU A 130 -0.81 -2.40 4.24
CA LEU A 130 0.47 -2.64 4.91
C LEU A 130 1.18 -1.32 5.20
N LYS A 131 2.16 -1.40 6.10
CA LYS A 131 3.09 -0.30 6.34
C LYS A 131 4.29 -0.45 5.41
N GLY A 132 4.80 0.68 4.93
CA GLY A 132 6.03 0.74 4.16
C GLY A 132 6.79 2.01 4.44
N TYR A 133 7.88 2.17 3.72
CA TYR A 133 8.80 3.29 3.87
C TYR A 133 9.11 3.88 2.51
N ILE A 134 9.18 5.20 2.44
CA ILE A 134 9.60 5.89 1.23
C ILE A 134 11.07 5.57 0.97
N LYS A 135 11.36 4.95 -0.16
CA LYS A 135 12.72 4.63 -0.58
C LYS A 135 13.33 5.83 -1.29
N GLU A 136 12.62 6.36 -2.25
CA GLU A 136 13.06 7.49 -3.07
C GLU A 136 11.86 8.18 -3.73
N VAL A 137 11.91 9.49 -3.81
CA VAL A 137 11.06 10.29 -4.69
C VAL A 137 11.92 10.68 -5.89
N ARG A 138 11.57 10.20 -7.07
CA ARG A 138 12.32 10.41 -8.29
C ARG A 138 12.07 11.80 -8.88
N GLU A 139 12.96 12.26 -9.76
CA GLU A 139 12.82 13.51 -10.51
C GLU A 139 11.56 13.57 -11.40
N ASP A 140 11.01 12.41 -11.80
CA ASP A 140 9.78 12.27 -12.60
C ASP A 140 8.51 12.12 -11.75
N ASP A 141 8.56 12.56 -10.48
CA ASP A 141 7.46 12.48 -9.51
C ASP A 141 6.95 11.05 -9.23
N LYS A 142 7.73 10.03 -9.52
CA LYS A 142 7.46 8.66 -9.13
C LYS A 142 8.04 8.36 -7.75
N ILE A 143 7.31 7.58 -6.97
CA ILE A 143 7.68 7.25 -5.60
C ILE A 143 7.99 5.76 -5.51
N ASP A 144 9.23 5.45 -5.19
CA ASP A 144 9.65 4.09 -4.88
C ASP A 144 9.48 3.83 -3.37
N VAL A 145 8.93 2.68 -3.04
CA VAL A 145 8.57 2.30 -1.67
C VAL A 145 9.22 0.95 -1.33
N SER A 146 9.59 0.78 -0.09
CA SER A 146 10.13 -0.46 0.47
C SER A 146 9.27 -0.92 1.65
N LEU A 147 9.25 -2.22 1.94
CA LEU A 147 8.59 -2.78 3.14
C LEU A 147 9.48 -2.68 4.39
N THR A 148 10.76 -2.39 4.22
CA THR A 148 11.73 -2.22 5.30
C THR A 148 12.47 -0.89 5.16
N PRO A 149 12.82 -0.22 6.27
CA PRO A 149 13.62 1.01 6.19
C PRO A 149 14.96 0.76 5.50
N GLN A 150 15.43 1.73 4.72
CA GLN A 150 16.76 1.64 4.12
C GLN A 150 17.84 1.57 5.21
N GLY A 151 18.81 0.72 5.01
CA GLY A 151 19.87 0.44 5.99
C GLY A 151 19.60 -0.79 6.87
N TYR A 152 18.33 -1.21 7.02
CA TYR A 152 17.99 -2.39 7.84
C TYR A 152 18.49 -3.68 7.19
N GLN A 153 18.41 -3.81 5.88
CA GLN A 153 18.93 -4.96 5.12
C GLN A 153 20.45 -5.13 5.27
N LYS A 154 21.19 -4.01 5.41
CA LYS A 154 22.63 -4.06 5.71
C LYS A 154 22.92 -4.65 7.07
N VAL A 155 22.09 -4.32 8.06
CA VAL A 155 22.24 -4.83 9.44
C VAL A 155 21.87 -6.31 9.52
N GLU A 156 20.82 -6.76 8.83
CA GLU A 156 20.46 -8.19 8.78
C GLU A 156 21.50 -9.01 8.02
N GLY A 157 22.06 -8.49 6.92
CA GLY A 157 23.15 -9.13 6.19
C GLY A 157 24.40 -9.28 7.05
N ILE A 158 24.82 -8.22 7.74
CA ILE A 158 25.97 -8.23 8.65
C ILE A 158 25.70 -9.15 9.86
N ALA A 159 24.50 -9.08 10.45
CA ALA A 159 24.11 -9.95 11.55
C ALA A 159 24.08 -11.43 11.13
N GLY A 160 23.64 -11.73 9.91
CA GLY A 160 23.67 -13.08 9.33
C GLY A 160 25.09 -13.61 9.17
N VAL A 161 25.97 -12.80 8.61
CA VAL A 161 27.41 -13.16 8.44
C VAL A 161 28.09 -13.36 9.81
N ILE A 162 27.82 -12.49 10.78
CA ILE A 162 28.33 -12.61 12.14
C ILE A 162 27.82 -13.89 12.79
N LEU A 163 26.53 -14.19 12.69
CA LEU A 163 25.92 -15.41 13.24
C LEU A 163 26.51 -16.70 12.62
N GLU A 164 26.75 -16.67 11.33
CA GLU A 164 27.34 -17.81 10.61
C GLU A 164 28.82 -18.00 10.97
N ALA A 165 29.58 -16.91 11.08
CA ALA A 165 30.95 -16.93 11.59
C ALA A 165 31.03 -17.41 13.04
N MET A 166 30.08 -16.99 13.89
CA MET A 166 29.97 -17.48 15.27
C MET A 166 29.70 -19.00 15.34
N LYS A 167 28.82 -19.51 14.48
CA LYS A 167 28.52 -20.96 14.42
C LYS A 167 29.73 -21.78 13.98
N THR A 168 30.49 -21.30 13.01
CA THR A 168 31.70 -22.00 12.50
C THR A 168 32.85 -21.97 13.48
N GLN A 169 32.93 -20.97 14.36
CA GLN A 169 34.00 -20.78 15.35
C GLN A 169 33.60 -21.18 16.78
N GLY A 170 32.56 -22.02 16.94
CA GLY A 170 32.16 -22.53 18.26
C GLY A 170 31.44 -21.51 19.15
N GLY A 171 30.82 -20.48 18.55
CA GLY A 171 30.02 -19.52 19.29
C GLY A 171 30.75 -18.28 19.80
N TYR A 172 32.03 -18.09 19.46
CA TYR A 172 32.82 -16.95 19.89
C TYR A 172 33.57 -16.30 18.73
N ILE A 173 33.48 -14.97 18.62
CA ILE A 173 34.30 -14.16 17.72
C ILE A 173 35.25 -13.33 18.59
N PRO A 174 36.57 -13.49 18.47
CA PRO A 174 37.55 -12.75 19.28
C PRO A 174 37.76 -11.33 18.72
N VAL A 175 36.68 -10.54 18.65
CA VAL A 175 36.74 -9.14 18.20
C VAL A 175 36.68 -8.25 19.44
N HIS A 176 37.59 -7.31 19.57
CA HIS A 176 37.60 -6.28 20.61
C HIS A 176 37.96 -4.91 20.01
N ASP A 177 37.80 -3.86 20.78
CA ASP A 177 37.98 -2.45 20.40
C ASP A 177 39.35 -2.09 19.77
N LYS A 178 40.32 -3.00 19.85
CA LYS A 178 41.69 -2.88 19.30
C LYS A 178 42.00 -3.93 18.22
N SER A 179 40.99 -4.62 17.70
CA SER A 179 41.20 -5.57 16.61
C SER A 179 41.57 -4.85 15.32
N ASP A 180 42.47 -5.45 14.53
CA ASP A 180 42.83 -4.90 13.22
C ASP A 180 41.59 -4.84 12.31
N PRO A 181 41.38 -3.76 11.56
CA PRO A 181 40.28 -3.62 10.64
C PRO A 181 40.10 -4.80 9.68
N ASP A 182 41.19 -5.43 9.25
CA ASP A 182 41.18 -6.61 8.36
C ASP A 182 40.55 -7.86 9.01
N VAL A 183 40.52 -7.95 10.33
CA VAL A 183 39.87 -9.05 11.08
C VAL A 183 38.34 -8.80 11.18
N ILE A 184 37.91 -7.58 11.07
CA ILE A 184 36.47 -7.19 11.18
C ILE A 184 35.75 -7.43 9.86
N TYR A 185 36.47 -7.42 8.73
CA TYR A 185 35.90 -7.54 7.37
C TYR A 185 36.28 -8.85 6.65
N SER A 186 36.95 -9.80 7.35
CA SER A 186 37.20 -11.17 6.86
C SER A 186 36.08 -12.09 7.27
#